data_2163a1ba113d30a721fa8707ec1a045f
#
_entry.id   2163a1ba113d30a721fa8707ec1a045f
#
_cell.length_a   1.000
_cell.length_b   1.000
_cell.length_c   1.000
_cell.angle_alpha   90.00
_cell.angle_beta   90.00
_cell.angle_gamma   90.00
#
_symmetry.space_group_name_H-M   'P 1'
#
loop_
_entity.id
_entity.type
_entity.pdbx_description
1 polymer ?
#
loop_
_entity_poly.entity_id
_entity_poly.type
_entity_poly.pdbx_seq_one_letter_code
_entity_poly.pdbx_strand_id
1 'polypeptide(L)'
;MIQQESRLKVADNSGAREVLCILVLGGTGRRYASIGDVFVATVKDAIPGAGVKKGEVVRCVVVRTRKECRRPDGSYIRFDENAAVLIDDNRQPRGPRLFGPVGRELRDHKFMRIVSLAPEVL
;
A
#
# COMPACT_ATOMS: atom_id res chain seq x y z
N MET A 1 7.59 -0.28 -9.23
CA MET A 1 6.32 -1.02 -9.39
C MET A 1 6.35 -2.29 -8.56
N ILE A 2 5.20 -2.69 -8.12
CA ILE A 2 5.05 -3.84 -7.23
C ILE A 2 4.56 -5.03 -8.03
N GLN A 3 5.17 -6.18 -7.80
CA GLN A 3 4.78 -7.42 -8.46
C GLN A 3 4.74 -8.55 -7.44
N GLN A 4 4.33 -9.73 -7.89
CA GLN A 4 4.35 -10.92 -7.05
C GLN A 4 5.74 -11.11 -6.45
N GLU A 5 5.79 -11.42 -5.16
CA GLU A 5 6.99 -11.60 -4.34
C GLU A 5 7.75 -10.31 -4.00
N SER A 6 7.22 -9.13 -4.37
CA SER A 6 7.79 -7.87 -3.87
C SER A 6 7.53 -7.72 -2.37
N ARG A 7 8.52 -7.23 -1.65
CA ARG A 7 8.39 -6.91 -0.22
C ARG A 7 8.17 -5.42 -0.06
N LEU A 8 7.24 -5.05 0.81
CA LEU A 8 6.90 -3.66 1.07
C LEU A 8 6.87 -3.40 2.56
N LYS A 9 7.26 -2.19 2.94
CA LYS A 9 7.05 -1.72 4.31
C LYS A 9 5.59 -1.35 4.49
N VAL A 10 5.10 -1.46 5.70
CA VAL A 10 3.74 -1.07 6.05
C VAL A 10 3.79 0.34 6.64
N ALA A 11 3.02 1.25 6.06
CA ALA A 11 3.04 2.66 6.41
C ALA A 11 1.97 3.04 7.43
N ASP A 12 1.32 2.08 8.07
CA ASP A 12 0.29 2.34 9.06
C ASP A 12 0.64 1.71 10.41
N ASN A 13 -0.18 1.97 11.41
CA ASN A 13 -0.02 1.42 12.75
C ASN A 13 -0.93 0.21 13.03
N SER A 14 -1.28 -0.54 12.01
CA SER A 14 -2.09 -1.77 12.15
C SER A 14 -1.37 -2.88 12.92
N GLY A 15 -0.05 -2.80 13.03
CA GLY A 15 0.78 -3.79 13.68
C GLY A 15 1.65 -4.59 12.74
N ALA A 16 1.35 -4.62 11.45
CA ALA A 16 2.23 -5.21 10.45
C ALA A 16 3.38 -4.27 10.15
N ARG A 17 4.59 -4.82 9.95
CA ARG A 17 5.78 -4.05 9.60
C ARG A 17 6.20 -4.26 8.15
N GLU A 18 6.08 -5.48 7.66
CA GLU A 18 6.48 -5.86 6.31
C GLU A 18 5.50 -6.87 5.74
N VAL A 19 5.19 -6.70 4.46
CA VAL A 19 4.31 -7.62 3.72
C VAL A 19 4.98 -8.07 2.44
N LEU A 20 4.61 -9.28 1.98
CA LEU A 20 5.06 -9.85 0.72
C LEU A 20 3.87 -9.93 -0.23
N CYS A 21 3.98 -9.32 -1.40
CA CYS A 21 2.92 -9.37 -2.42
C CYS A 21 2.75 -10.79 -2.96
N ILE A 22 1.53 -11.32 -2.88
CA ILE A 22 1.18 -12.63 -3.42
C ILE A 22 0.52 -12.47 -4.79
N LEU A 23 -0.40 -11.53 -4.91
CA LEU A 23 -1.23 -11.38 -6.11
C LEU A 23 -1.65 -9.93 -6.28
N VAL A 24 -1.50 -9.41 -7.50
CA VAL A 24 -1.99 -8.07 -7.86
C VAL A 24 -3.43 -8.20 -8.35
N LEU A 25 -4.35 -7.46 -7.74
CA LEU A 25 -5.75 -7.45 -8.12
C LEU A 25 -6.01 -6.42 -9.24
N GLY A 26 -7.11 -6.55 -9.94
CA GLY A 26 -7.54 -5.57 -10.93
C GLY A 26 -7.63 -6.07 -12.34
N GLY A 27 -7.67 -7.39 -12.57
CA GLY A 27 -7.90 -7.95 -13.88
C GLY A 27 -7.10 -9.20 -14.16
N THR A 28 -7.53 -9.94 -15.18
CA THR A 28 -6.85 -11.17 -15.60
C THR A 28 -5.46 -10.84 -16.13
N GLY A 29 -4.47 -11.56 -15.62
CA GLY A 29 -3.10 -11.41 -16.07
C GLY A 29 -2.39 -10.13 -15.63
N ARG A 30 -2.96 -9.40 -14.71
CA ARG A 30 -2.32 -8.20 -14.19
C ARG A 30 -1.05 -8.57 -13.41
N ARG A 31 0.06 -7.97 -13.80
CA ARG A 31 1.38 -8.34 -13.29
C ARG A 31 1.95 -7.33 -12.30
N TYR A 32 1.67 -6.03 -12.49
CA TYR A 32 2.29 -4.96 -11.71
C TYR A 32 1.24 -4.07 -11.04
N ALA A 33 1.56 -3.60 -9.84
CA ALA A 33 0.77 -2.62 -9.12
C ALA A 33 1.56 -1.32 -9.01
N SER A 34 0.88 -0.20 -9.15
CA SER A 34 1.42 1.13 -8.90
C SER A 34 0.64 1.78 -7.76
N ILE A 35 0.95 3.05 -7.45
CA ILE A 35 0.28 3.78 -6.36
C ILE A 35 -1.23 3.79 -6.59
N GLY A 36 -1.99 3.38 -5.56
CA GLY A 36 -3.44 3.29 -5.61
C GLY A 36 -3.99 1.92 -6.00
N ASP A 37 -3.15 1.00 -6.43
CA ASP A 37 -3.59 -0.35 -6.77
C ASP A 37 -3.64 -1.25 -5.54
N VAL A 38 -4.61 -2.16 -5.54
CA VAL A 38 -4.83 -3.11 -4.45
C VAL A 38 -4.14 -4.44 -4.77
N PHE A 39 -3.52 -5.04 -3.78
CA PHE A 39 -2.92 -6.36 -3.92
C PHE A 39 -3.16 -7.19 -2.66
N VAL A 40 -3.02 -8.50 -2.80
CA VAL A 40 -3.07 -9.45 -1.69
C VAL A 40 -1.65 -9.75 -1.24
N ALA A 41 -1.44 -9.76 0.05
CA ALA A 41 -0.12 -9.97 0.63
C ALA A 41 -0.15 -10.87 1.86
N THR A 42 1.02 -11.43 2.19
CA THR A 42 1.25 -12.15 3.44
C THR A 42 2.07 -11.26 4.36
N VAL A 43 1.67 -11.17 5.62
CA VAL A 43 2.43 -10.44 6.64
C VAL A 43 3.70 -11.22 6.97
N LYS A 44 4.87 -10.63 6.73
CA LYS A 44 6.16 -11.26 7.00
C LYS A 44 6.77 -10.84 8.33
N ASP A 45 6.41 -9.67 8.83
CA ASP A 45 6.86 -9.17 10.14
C ASP A 45 5.74 -8.36 10.76
N ALA A 46 5.49 -8.59 12.03
CA ALA A 46 4.43 -7.91 12.78
C ALA A 46 4.86 -7.67 14.21
N ILE A 47 4.28 -6.64 14.84
CA ILE A 47 4.49 -6.35 16.25
C ILE A 47 3.74 -7.39 17.08
N PRO A 48 4.41 -8.08 18.03
CA PRO A 48 3.73 -9.06 18.89
C PRO A 48 2.58 -8.40 19.67
N GLY A 49 1.45 -9.10 19.73
CA GLY A 49 0.27 -8.63 20.45
C GLY A 49 -0.59 -7.61 19.72
N ALA A 50 -0.22 -7.24 18.50
CA ALA A 50 -1.04 -6.37 17.66
C ALA A 50 -2.19 -7.15 17.00
N GLY A 51 -3.13 -6.43 16.39
CA GLY A 51 -4.29 -7.03 15.72
C GLY A 51 -3.97 -7.81 14.46
N VAL A 52 -2.74 -7.72 13.95
CA VAL A 52 -2.28 -8.42 12.75
C VAL A 52 -1.17 -9.39 13.16
N LYS A 53 -1.24 -10.63 12.68
CA LYS A 53 -0.28 -11.68 13.02
C LYS A 53 0.60 -12.01 11.81
N LYS A 54 1.84 -12.40 12.09
CA LYS A 54 2.77 -12.91 11.08
C LYS A 54 2.16 -14.13 10.37
N GLY A 55 2.22 -14.14 9.06
CA GLY A 55 1.65 -15.20 8.23
C GLY A 55 0.20 -14.95 7.81
N GLU A 56 -0.46 -13.92 8.32
CA GLU A 56 -1.82 -13.57 7.94
C GLU A 56 -1.86 -13.08 6.49
N VAL A 57 -2.90 -13.46 5.76
CA VAL A 57 -3.13 -12.98 4.39
C VAL A 57 -4.03 -11.75 4.48
N VAL A 58 -3.57 -10.63 3.91
CA VAL A 58 -4.25 -9.34 4.00
C VAL A 58 -4.35 -8.68 2.65
N ARG A 59 -5.27 -7.72 2.53
CA ARG A 59 -5.35 -6.84 1.37
C ARG A 59 -4.65 -5.54 1.70
N CYS A 60 -3.91 -5.03 0.72
CA CYS A 60 -3.13 -3.79 0.86
C CYS A 60 -3.32 -2.92 -0.36
N VAL A 61 -3.13 -1.61 -0.17
CA VAL A 61 -3.05 -0.65 -1.26
C VAL A 61 -1.66 -0.03 -1.27
N VAL A 62 -1.09 0.14 -2.46
CA VAL A 62 0.23 0.74 -2.61
C VAL A 62 0.12 2.26 -2.39
N VAL A 63 0.90 2.80 -1.46
CA VAL A 63 0.92 4.24 -1.17
C VAL A 63 2.19 4.92 -1.62
N ARG A 64 3.30 4.18 -1.71
CA ARG A 64 4.59 4.68 -2.18
C ARG A 64 5.27 3.63 -3.04
N THR A 65 5.98 4.07 -4.07
CA THR A 65 6.82 3.19 -4.89
C THR A 65 8.21 3.80 -5.05
N ARG A 66 9.22 2.96 -5.05
CA ARG A 66 10.59 3.38 -5.31
C ARG A 66 10.81 3.65 -6.79
N LYS A 67 10.15 2.91 -7.66
CA LYS A 67 10.17 3.18 -9.09
C LYS A 67 9.29 4.37 -9.40
N GLU A 68 9.76 5.26 -10.27
CA GLU A 68 9.02 6.44 -10.69
C GLU A 68 7.70 6.08 -11.35
N CYS A 69 6.68 6.84 -11.02
CA CYS A 69 5.34 6.72 -11.57
C CYS A 69 5.05 7.96 -12.41
N ARG A 70 4.67 7.76 -13.68
CA ARG A 70 4.33 8.87 -14.57
C ARG A 70 2.92 9.34 -14.28
N ARG A 71 2.77 10.66 -14.20
CA ARG A 71 1.46 11.30 -14.02
C ARG A 71 0.91 11.83 -15.33
N PRO A 72 -0.42 12.01 -15.44
CA PRO A 72 -1.04 12.52 -16.66
C PRO A 72 -0.52 13.87 -17.13
N ASP A 73 -0.02 14.71 -16.22
CA ASP A 73 0.54 16.02 -16.56
C ASP A 73 1.99 15.95 -17.07
N GLY A 74 2.55 14.75 -17.22
CA GLY A 74 3.91 14.54 -17.68
C GLY A 74 4.96 14.54 -16.61
N SER A 75 4.63 14.84 -15.36
CA SER A 75 5.57 14.77 -14.24
C SER A 75 5.73 13.34 -13.76
N TYR A 76 6.78 13.12 -12.95
CA TYR A 76 7.08 11.82 -12.34
C TYR A 76 7.16 11.99 -10.84
N ILE A 77 6.76 10.94 -10.12
CA ILE A 77 6.93 10.87 -8.68
C ILE A 77 7.60 9.55 -8.33
N ARG A 78 8.53 9.60 -7.38
CA ARG A 78 9.12 8.40 -6.78
C ARG A 78 9.41 8.68 -5.32
N PHE A 79 9.46 7.61 -4.55
CA PHE A 79 9.76 7.66 -3.12
C PHE A 79 11.01 6.84 -2.84
N ASP A 80 11.52 6.92 -1.62
CA ASP A 80 12.73 6.21 -1.23
C ASP A 80 12.49 4.71 -1.00
N GLU A 81 11.24 4.32 -0.83
CA GLU A 81 10.89 2.94 -0.51
C GLU A 81 9.52 2.56 -1.07
N ASN A 82 9.27 1.26 -1.16
CA ASN A 82 7.95 0.74 -1.47
C ASN A 82 7.17 0.60 -0.16
N ALA A 83 5.97 1.14 -0.10
CA ALA A 83 5.15 1.07 1.09
C ALA A 83 3.68 0.84 0.76
N ALA A 84 3.00 0.18 1.67
CA ALA A 84 1.59 -0.17 1.53
C ALA A 84 0.85 0.09 2.84
N VAL A 85 -0.46 0.19 2.73
CA VAL A 85 -1.37 0.33 3.86
C VAL A 85 -2.35 -0.85 3.83
N LEU A 86 -2.57 -1.49 4.98
CA LEU A 86 -3.54 -2.57 5.09
C LEU A 86 -4.96 -2.00 5.02
N ILE A 87 -5.81 -2.65 4.24
CA ILE A 87 -7.21 -2.25 4.07
C ILE A 87 -8.12 -3.44 4.38
N ASP A 88 -9.36 -3.13 4.71
CA ASP A 88 -10.40 -4.14 4.93
C ASP A 88 -11.19 -4.40 3.62
N ASP A 89 -12.23 -5.23 3.70
CA ASP A 89 -13.07 -5.57 2.55
C ASP A 89 -13.85 -4.37 2.00
N ASN A 90 -14.02 -3.33 2.81
CA ASN A 90 -14.70 -2.10 2.42
C ASN A 90 -13.72 -1.03 1.91
N ARG A 91 -12.47 -1.40 1.67
CA ARG A 91 -11.40 -0.52 1.18
C ARG A 91 -11.05 0.61 2.17
N GLN A 92 -11.30 0.40 3.46
CA GLN A 92 -10.94 1.34 4.50
C GLN A 92 -9.65 0.92 5.19
N PRO A 93 -8.80 1.87 5.62
CA PRO A 93 -7.55 1.52 6.29
C PRO A 93 -7.84 0.80 7.61
N ARG A 94 -7.08 -0.25 7.88
CA ARG A 94 -7.20 -1.02 9.13
C ARG A 94 -6.57 -0.29 10.31
N GLY A 95 -5.49 0.45 10.07
CA GLY A 95 -4.84 1.25 11.08
C GLY A 95 -5.37 2.68 11.08
N PRO A 96 -5.57 3.30 12.24
CA PRO A 96 -6.09 4.67 12.32
C PRO A 96 -5.05 5.75 12.01
N ARG A 97 -3.78 5.39 11.84
CA ARG A 97 -2.68 6.35 11.67
C ARG A 97 -1.76 5.92 10.54
N LEU A 98 -1.33 6.87 9.74
CA LEU A 98 -0.37 6.65 8.65
C LEU A 98 0.94 7.38 8.93
N PHE A 99 2.03 6.81 8.40
CA PHE A 99 3.37 7.37 8.55
C PHE A 99 3.95 7.71 7.18
N GLY A 100 4.53 8.90 7.07
CA GLY A 100 5.19 9.35 5.88
C GLY A 100 4.24 9.80 4.76
N PRO A 101 4.78 10.29 3.64
CA PRO A 101 3.97 10.80 2.54
C PRO A 101 3.29 9.67 1.75
N VAL A 102 2.21 10.04 1.06
CA VAL A 102 1.53 9.15 0.12
C VAL A 102 1.39 9.86 -1.23
N GLY A 103 1.23 9.09 -2.31
CA GLY A 103 0.98 9.66 -3.62
C GLY A 103 -0.47 10.12 -3.76
N ARG A 104 -0.68 11.26 -4.43
CA ARG A 104 -2.02 11.80 -4.63
C ARG A 104 -2.89 10.94 -5.56
N GLU A 105 -2.29 9.97 -6.24
CA GLU A 105 -3.02 9.01 -7.07
C GLU A 105 -4.08 8.23 -6.28
N LEU A 106 -3.94 8.16 -4.95
CA LEU A 106 -4.94 7.54 -4.09
C LEU A 106 -6.30 8.22 -4.17
N ARG A 107 -6.36 9.51 -4.47
CA ARG A 107 -7.62 10.22 -4.69
C ARG A 107 -8.34 9.71 -5.93
N ASP A 108 -7.58 9.47 -7.00
CA ASP A 108 -8.13 8.97 -8.25
C ASP A 108 -8.70 7.56 -8.11
N HIS A 109 -8.13 6.78 -7.19
CA HIS A 109 -8.59 5.44 -6.86
C HIS A 109 -9.60 5.41 -5.71
N LYS A 110 -10.07 6.60 -5.26
CA LYS A 110 -11.13 6.77 -4.26
C LYS A 110 -10.77 6.30 -2.85
N PHE A 111 -9.50 6.35 -2.49
CA PHE A 111 -9.04 6.07 -1.12
C PHE A 111 -8.99 7.35 -0.29
N MET A 112 -10.12 8.02 -0.19
CA MET A 112 -10.20 9.33 0.46
C MET A 112 -9.84 9.29 1.95
N ARG A 113 -10.18 8.21 2.64
CA ARG A 113 -9.85 8.06 4.06
C ARG A 113 -8.33 8.00 4.26
N ILE A 114 -7.63 7.28 3.41
CA ILE A 114 -6.18 7.19 3.46
C ILE A 114 -5.57 8.57 3.19
N VAL A 115 -6.07 9.29 2.20
CA VAL A 115 -5.59 10.64 1.89
C VAL A 115 -5.79 11.58 3.08
N SER A 116 -6.93 11.49 3.75
CA SER A 116 -7.22 12.37 4.90
C SER A 116 -6.36 12.04 6.12
N LEU A 117 -5.95 10.79 6.28
CA LEU A 117 -5.08 10.35 7.38
C LEU A 117 -3.60 10.61 7.12
N ALA A 118 -3.21 10.79 5.87
CA ALA A 118 -1.80 10.95 5.51
C ALA A 118 -1.25 12.28 6.01
N PRO A 119 -0.02 12.28 6.58
CA PRO A 119 0.61 13.53 7.02
C PRO A 119 1.01 14.44 5.86
N GLU A 120 1.24 13.86 4.69
CA GLU A 120 1.61 14.62 3.49
C GLU A 120 1.14 13.86 2.24
N VAL A 121 0.57 14.58 1.29
CA VAL A 121 0.12 14.04 0.01
C VAL A 121 0.91 14.69 -1.11
N LEU A 122 1.65 13.91 -1.85
CA LEU A 122 2.52 14.39 -2.93
C LEU A 122 1.98 14.00 -4.35
#